data_c312c91112dd472883bc32e7290445dc
#
_entry.id   c312c91112dd472883bc32e7290445dc
#
_cell.length_a   1.000
_cell.length_b   1.000
_cell.length_c   1.000
_cell.angle_alpha   90.00
_cell.angle_beta   90.00
_cell.angle_gamma   90.00
#
_symmetry.space_group_name_H-M   'P 1'
#
loop_
_entity.id
_entity.type
_entity.pdbx_description
1 polymer ?
#
loop_
_entity_poly.entity_id
_entity_poly.type
_entity_poly.pdbx_seq_one_letter_code
_entity_poly.pdbx_strand_id
1 'polypeptide(L)'
;MRTFIFYMVAIALLSGCHTYNKDVIRIEEQGSFAVGGTVLTDSLGHNYHGDHAYVFYQKPVDARKYPLVFAHGVGQFSKTWETTPDGREGFQNIFLRRGFSTY
;
A
#
# COMPACT_ATOMS: atom_id res chain seq x y z
N MET A 1 50.09 -0.52 16.73
CA MET A 1 49.05 0.39 17.20
C MET A 1 48.52 1.35 16.13
N ARG A 2 49.37 1.97 15.32
CA ARG A 2 48.96 2.96 14.27
C ARG A 2 48.06 2.33 13.16
N THR A 3 48.30 1.09 12.77
CA THR A 3 47.54 0.37 11.73
C THR A 3 46.11 -0.02 12.19
N PHE A 4 45.95 -0.35 13.46
CA PHE A 4 44.61 -0.70 14.02
C PHE A 4 43.67 0.51 14.07
N ILE A 5 44.19 1.70 14.29
CA ILE A 5 43.40 2.94 14.32
C ILE A 5 42.87 3.27 12.93
N PHE A 6 43.64 3.02 11.87
CA PHE A 6 43.16 3.23 10.48
C PHE A 6 42.02 2.31 10.08
N TYR A 7 42.03 1.05 10.53
CA TYR A 7 40.93 0.12 10.27
C TYR A 7 39.63 0.50 11.02
N MET A 8 39.75 0.97 12.25
CA MET A 8 38.60 1.43 13.04
C MET A 8 37.95 2.68 12.43
N VAL A 9 38.75 3.63 11.92
CA VAL A 9 38.26 4.84 11.25
C VAL A 9 37.59 4.48 9.90
N ALA A 10 38.13 3.52 9.14
CA ALA A 10 37.54 3.08 7.87
C ALA A 10 36.19 2.40 8.05
N ILE A 11 35.99 1.62 9.13
CA ILE A 11 34.70 0.97 9.44
C ILE A 11 33.68 2.01 9.86
N ALA A 12 34.04 3.05 10.58
CA ALA A 12 33.14 4.12 10.99
C ALA A 12 32.61 4.97 9.82
N LEU A 13 33.40 5.08 8.73
CA LEU A 13 32.99 5.82 7.54
C LEU A 13 32.01 5.06 6.62
N LEU A 14 31.84 3.74 6.82
CA LEU A 14 30.89 2.90 6.07
C LEU A 14 29.50 2.86 6.71
N SER A 15 29.31 3.47 7.87
CA SER A 15 27.99 3.65 8.48
C SER A 15 27.24 4.76 7.72
N GLY A 16 26.89 4.48 6.48
CA GLY A 16 26.04 5.36 5.68
C GLY A 16 24.73 5.58 6.42
N CYS A 17 24.51 6.79 6.92
CA CYS A 17 23.21 7.22 7.43
C CYS A 17 22.18 7.03 6.31
N HIS A 18 21.43 5.96 6.38
CA HIS A 18 20.23 5.81 5.56
C HIS A 18 19.20 6.80 6.08
N THR A 19 19.19 8.01 5.52
CA THR A 19 18.18 9.00 5.84
C THR A 19 16.82 8.44 5.35
N TYR A 20 16.02 7.98 6.30
CA TYR A 20 14.63 7.59 6.04
C TYR A 20 13.86 8.85 5.61
N ASN A 21 13.58 8.95 4.30
CA ASN A 21 12.73 10.03 3.79
C ASN A 21 11.27 9.70 4.13
N LYS A 22 10.70 10.43 5.08
CA LYS A 22 9.30 10.25 5.51
C LYS A 22 8.27 10.53 4.41
N ASP A 23 8.68 11.21 3.36
CA ASP A 23 7.78 11.55 2.23
C ASP A 23 7.66 10.41 1.22
N VAL A 24 8.56 9.43 1.26
CA VAL A 24 8.52 8.26 0.39
C VAL A 24 7.69 7.15 1.02
N ILE A 25 6.67 6.68 0.29
CA ILE A 25 5.92 5.48 0.66
C ILE A 25 6.62 4.28 0.04
N ARG A 26 7.07 3.34 0.87
CA ARG A 26 7.67 2.09 0.42
C ARG A 26 6.63 1.00 0.49
N ILE A 27 6.27 0.46 -0.66
CA ILE A 27 5.29 -0.63 -0.78
C ILE A 27 6.04 -1.95 -0.90
N GLU A 28 5.75 -2.88 0.00
CA GLU A 28 6.25 -4.25 -0.02
C GLU A 28 5.44 -5.11 -1.01
N GLU A 29 4.12 -4.90 -1.00
CA GLU A 29 3.19 -5.67 -1.80
C GLU A 29 2.00 -4.81 -2.21
N GLN A 30 1.50 -5.01 -3.42
CA GLN A 30 0.25 -4.42 -3.90
C GLN A 30 -0.41 -5.33 -4.93
N GLY A 31 -1.71 -5.19 -5.07
CA GLY A 31 -2.47 -5.98 -6.03
C GLY A 31 -3.94 -5.63 -6.02
N SER A 32 -4.71 -6.44 -6.70
CA SER A 32 -6.16 -6.32 -6.70
C SER A 32 -6.84 -7.69 -6.80
N PHE A 33 -8.05 -7.76 -6.31
CA PHE A 33 -8.90 -8.93 -6.41
C PHE A 33 -10.36 -8.53 -6.44
N ALA A 34 -11.22 -9.47 -6.86
CA ALA A 34 -12.65 -9.33 -6.74
C ALA A 34 -13.15 -10.15 -5.55
N VAL A 35 -14.11 -9.63 -4.81
CA VAL A 35 -14.72 -10.31 -3.66
C VAL A 35 -16.23 -10.23 -3.69
N GLY A 36 -16.89 -11.25 -3.15
CA GLY A 36 -18.34 -11.37 -3.13
C GLY A 36 -18.90 -11.70 -4.50
N GLY A 37 -20.19 -11.37 -4.68
CA GLY A 37 -20.92 -11.57 -5.92
C GLY A 37 -21.31 -13.01 -6.19
N THR A 38 -21.96 -13.21 -7.33
CA THR A 38 -22.42 -14.51 -7.83
C THR A 38 -21.99 -14.71 -9.28
N VAL A 39 -21.76 -15.97 -9.64
CA VAL A 39 -21.61 -16.38 -11.04
C VAL A 39 -22.89 -17.06 -11.46
N LEU A 40 -23.57 -16.50 -12.44
CA LEU A 40 -24.77 -17.08 -13.04
C LEU A 40 -24.36 -17.77 -14.35
N THR A 41 -24.79 -19.02 -14.50
CA THR A 41 -24.57 -19.78 -15.76
C THR A 41 -25.93 -19.95 -16.45
N ASP A 42 -26.01 -19.55 -17.72
CA ASP A 42 -27.20 -19.75 -18.51
C ASP A 42 -27.29 -21.20 -19.06
N SER A 43 -28.42 -21.50 -19.73
CA SER A 43 -28.66 -22.83 -20.31
C SER A 43 -27.70 -23.20 -21.47
N LEU A 44 -26.97 -22.24 -22.00
CA LEU A 44 -25.97 -22.41 -23.06
C LEU A 44 -24.56 -22.54 -22.49
N GLY A 45 -24.39 -22.44 -21.16
CA GLY A 45 -23.10 -22.56 -20.49
C GLY A 45 -22.30 -21.25 -20.42
N HIS A 46 -22.89 -20.08 -20.75
CA HIS A 46 -22.22 -18.79 -20.57
C HIS A 46 -22.26 -18.38 -19.09
N ASN A 47 -21.14 -17.84 -18.63
CA ASN A 47 -21.01 -17.34 -17.27
C ASN A 47 -21.13 -15.81 -17.22
N TYR A 48 -21.96 -15.33 -16.32
CA TYR A 48 -22.17 -13.91 -16.03
C TYR A 48 -21.71 -13.65 -14.60
N HIS A 49 -20.77 -12.73 -14.45
CA HIS A 49 -20.21 -12.31 -13.16
C HIS A 49 -20.88 -11.00 -12.75
N GLY A 50 -21.62 -11.01 -11.65
CA GLY A 50 -22.32 -9.84 -11.13
C GLY A 50 -22.03 -9.61 -9.66
N ASP A 51 -22.29 -8.39 -9.20
CA ASP A 51 -22.25 -7.99 -7.78
C ASP A 51 -20.90 -8.22 -7.08
N HIS A 52 -19.80 -8.23 -7.84
CA HIS A 52 -18.46 -8.32 -7.29
C HIS A 52 -17.96 -6.93 -6.88
N ALA A 53 -17.36 -6.83 -5.71
CA ALA A 53 -16.60 -5.67 -5.32
C ALA A 53 -15.14 -5.79 -5.82
N TYR A 54 -14.64 -4.76 -6.47
CA TYR A 54 -13.22 -4.65 -6.80
C TYR A 54 -12.47 -4.11 -5.59
N VAL A 55 -11.41 -4.79 -5.20
CA VAL A 55 -10.54 -4.38 -4.11
C VAL A 55 -9.14 -4.17 -4.66
N PHE A 56 -8.59 -2.99 -4.46
CA PHE A 56 -7.17 -2.69 -4.65
C PHE A 56 -6.51 -2.59 -3.29
N TYR A 57 -5.34 -3.21 -3.12
CA TYR A 57 -4.64 -3.15 -1.85
C TYR A 57 -3.18 -2.75 -2.01
N GLN A 58 -2.66 -2.12 -0.96
CA GLN A 58 -1.26 -1.79 -0.80
C GLN A 58 -0.81 -2.10 0.63
N LYS A 59 0.34 -2.76 0.74
CA LYS A 59 0.98 -3.12 2.00
C LYS A 59 2.34 -2.43 2.07
N PRO A 60 2.54 -1.50 3.01
CA PRO A 60 3.83 -0.86 3.17
C PRO A 60 4.84 -1.82 3.82
N VAL A 61 6.12 -1.53 3.63
CA VAL A 61 7.20 -2.21 4.36
C VAL A 61 6.99 -2.00 5.87
N ASP A 62 7.23 -3.05 6.67
CA ASP A 62 7.00 -3.05 8.12
C ASP A 62 5.54 -2.72 8.51
N ALA A 63 4.59 -3.26 7.77
CA ALA A 63 3.18 -3.00 7.97
C ALA A 63 2.70 -3.38 9.38
N ARG A 64 1.80 -2.57 9.92
CA ARG A 64 1.08 -2.88 11.16
C ARG A 64 0.23 -4.14 11.00
N LYS A 65 -0.03 -4.82 12.11
CA LYS A 65 -0.78 -6.08 12.15
C LYS A 65 -2.18 -5.98 11.53
N TYR A 66 -2.87 -4.88 11.76
CA TYR A 66 -4.25 -4.70 11.31
C TYR A 66 -4.29 -3.69 10.15
N PRO A 67 -4.91 -4.08 9.02
CA PRO A 67 -5.11 -3.18 7.88
C PRO A 67 -6.28 -2.22 8.12
N LEU A 68 -6.40 -1.26 7.22
CA LEU A 68 -7.58 -0.41 7.08
C LEU A 68 -8.30 -0.77 5.78
N VAL A 69 -9.62 -0.81 5.86
CA VAL A 69 -10.48 -0.98 4.70
C VAL A 69 -11.21 0.34 4.43
N PHE A 70 -11.11 0.83 3.20
CA PHE A 70 -11.78 2.03 2.74
C PHE A 70 -12.95 1.65 1.84
N ALA A 71 -14.17 1.94 2.27
CA ALA A 71 -15.36 1.77 1.45
C ALA A 71 -15.89 3.15 1.03
N HIS A 72 -16.12 3.33 -0.26
CA HIS A 72 -16.75 4.55 -0.76
C HIS A 72 -18.28 4.50 -0.65
N GLY A 73 -18.92 5.66 -0.66
CA GLY A 73 -20.37 5.77 -0.62
C GLY A 73 -21.04 5.57 -2.01
N VAL A 74 -22.36 5.54 -2.01
CA VAL A 74 -23.17 5.45 -3.24
C VAL A 74 -22.82 6.60 -4.20
N GLY A 75 -22.59 6.28 -5.46
CA GLY A 75 -22.22 7.25 -6.49
C GLY A 75 -20.78 7.74 -6.43
N GLN A 76 -19.94 7.12 -5.61
CA GLN A 76 -18.51 7.39 -5.50
C GLN A 76 -17.68 6.18 -5.94
N PHE A 77 -16.37 6.33 -5.93
CA PHE A 77 -15.39 5.26 -6.21
C PHE A 77 -14.09 5.51 -5.45
N SER A 78 -13.11 4.64 -5.57
CA SER A 78 -11.86 4.64 -4.78
C SER A 78 -11.11 5.97 -4.78
N LYS A 79 -11.24 6.77 -5.82
CA LYS A 79 -10.66 8.12 -5.94
C LYS A 79 -10.92 9.00 -4.72
N THR A 80 -12.05 8.81 -4.03
CA THR A 80 -12.40 9.53 -2.81
C THR A 80 -11.32 9.41 -1.73
N TRP A 81 -10.62 8.30 -1.69
CA TRP A 81 -9.58 8.02 -0.69
C TRP A 81 -8.17 8.33 -1.16
N GLU A 82 -7.96 8.45 -2.48
CA GLU A 82 -6.64 8.65 -3.09
C GLU A 82 -6.16 10.10 -3.04
N THR A 83 -7.03 11.03 -3.43
CA THR A 83 -6.73 12.47 -3.45
C THR A 83 -7.97 13.30 -3.16
N THR A 84 -7.76 14.51 -2.66
CA THR A 84 -8.82 15.51 -2.52
C THR A 84 -9.07 16.22 -3.87
N PRO A 85 -10.23 16.88 -4.07
CA PRO A 85 -10.53 17.62 -5.30
C PRO A 85 -9.54 18.72 -5.66
N ASP A 86 -8.90 19.32 -4.65
CA ASP A 86 -7.85 20.33 -4.80
C ASP A 86 -6.43 19.75 -5.00
N GLY A 87 -6.33 18.42 -5.19
CA GLY A 87 -5.08 17.74 -5.52
C GLY A 87 -4.18 17.38 -4.34
N ARG A 88 -4.63 17.62 -3.12
CA ARG A 88 -3.90 17.15 -1.93
C ARG A 88 -4.01 15.64 -1.78
N GLU A 89 -3.11 15.10 -0.99
CA GLU A 89 -3.06 13.68 -0.67
C GLU A 89 -4.31 13.22 0.10
N GLY A 90 -4.85 12.08 -0.29
CA GLY A 90 -5.98 11.44 0.38
C GLY A 90 -5.57 10.56 1.56
N PHE A 91 -6.57 10.02 2.24
CA PHE A 91 -6.36 9.18 3.43
C PHE A 91 -5.54 7.93 3.13
N GLN A 92 -5.66 7.32 1.94
CA GLN A 92 -4.89 6.13 1.58
C GLN A 92 -3.39 6.33 1.79
N ASN A 93 -2.79 7.35 1.20
CA ASN A 93 -1.37 7.62 1.32
C ASN A 93 -0.98 8.07 2.74
N ILE A 94 -1.83 8.84 3.40
CA ILE A 94 -1.60 9.27 4.79
C ILE A 94 -1.48 8.07 5.72
N PHE A 95 -2.32 7.05 5.56
CA PHE A 95 -2.27 5.86 6.40
C PHE A 95 -1.17 4.87 5.98
N LEU A 96 -0.87 4.76 4.68
CA LEU A 96 0.30 4.00 4.21
C LEU A 96 1.60 4.51 4.84
N ARG A 97 1.81 5.83 4.92
CA ARG A 97 2.98 6.42 5.60
C ARG A 97 3.02 6.12 7.10
N ARG A 98 1.88 5.86 7.71
CA ARG A 98 1.77 5.47 9.11
C ARG A 98 1.89 3.96 9.33
N GLY A 99 2.20 3.21 8.27
CA GLY A 99 2.44 1.78 8.32
C GLY A 99 1.17 0.92 8.27
N PHE A 100 0.03 1.46 7.89
CA PHE A 100 -1.17 0.65 7.71
C PHE A 100 -1.24 0.11 6.28
N SER A 101 -1.52 -1.19 6.14
CA SER A 101 -2.00 -1.72 4.87
C SER A 101 -3.38 -1.15 4.58
N THR A 102 -3.66 -0.87 3.31
CA THR A 102 -4.94 -0.29 2.87
C THR A 102 -5.60 -1.20 1.84
N TYR A 103 -6.90 -1.34 1.95
CA TYR A 103 -7.74 -2.12 1.04
C TYR A 103 -8.90 -1.29 0.56
#